data_b2338215a5801b5962bf08cf35381160
#
_entry.id   b2338215a5801b5962bf08cf35381160
#
_cell.length_a   1.000
_cell.length_b   1.000
_cell.length_c   1.000
_cell.angle_alpha   90.00
_cell.angle_beta   90.00
_cell.angle_gamma   90.00
#
_symmetry.space_group_name_H-M   'P 1'
#
loop_
_entity.id
_entity.type
_entity.pdbx_description
1 polymer ?
#
loop_
_entity_poly.entity_id
_entity_poly.type
_entity_poly.pdbx_seq_one_letter_code
_entity_poly.pdbx_strand_id
1 'polypeptide(L)'
;MDTFSALADPTRRNILEMLSKKGQLSATDIYDKFSASHPAISQHLKVLREANLVQVEKKAQQRIYQVNPEAMHKLEVWAKKMAQVLDVRFEALDKVLEVEKRKIKKHG
;
A
#
# COMPACT_ATOMS: atom_id res chain seq x y z
N MET A 1 -10.58 7.23 9.01
CA MET A 1 -10.42 6.06 8.12
C MET A 1 -9.05 5.44 8.39
N ASP A 2 -8.97 4.14 8.50
CA ASP A 2 -7.68 3.49 8.77
C ASP A 2 -6.83 3.35 7.50
N THR A 3 -5.61 2.86 7.66
CA THR A 3 -4.65 2.69 6.58
C THR A 3 -5.21 1.82 5.45
N PHE A 4 -5.81 0.69 5.78
CA PHE A 4 -6.31 -0.25 4.77
C PHE A 4 -7.50 0.30 4.02
N SER A 5 -8.41 0.97 4.72
CA SER A 5 -9.55 1.65 4.09
C SER A 5 -9.08 2.75 3.14
N ALA A 6 -8.08 3.52 3.55
CA ALA A 6 -7.51 4.56 2.69
C ALA A 6 -6.88 3.97 1.43
N LEU A 7 -6.24 2.80 1.53
CA LEU A 7 -5.62 2.11 0.40
C LEU A 7 -6.62 1.34 -0.47
N ALA A 8 -7.87 1.21 -0.05
CA ALA A 8 -8.88 0.47 -0.81
C ALA A 8 -9.28 1.16 -2.11
N ASP A 9 -9.12 2.48 -2.20
CA ASP A 9 -9.48 3.25 -3.39
C ASP A 9 -8.33 3.29 -4.41
N PRO A 10 -8.59 2.96 -5.69
CA PRO A 10 -7.54 2.96 -6.72
C PRO A 10 -6.91 4.33 -6.95
N THR A 11 -7.69 5.41 -6.90
CA THR A 11 -7.18 6.76 -7.11
C THR A 11 -6.21 7.14 -6.00
N ARG A 12 -6.53 6.80 -4.75
CA ARG A 12 -5.64 7.07 -3.63
C ARG A 12 -4.33 6.28 -3.75
N ARG A 13 -4.39 5.01 -4.17
CA ARG A 13 -3.17 4.24 -4.44
C ARG A 13 -2.33 4.87 -5.55
N ASN A 14 -2.97 5.34 -6.61
CA ASN A 14 -2.26 6.01 -7.72
C ASN A 14 -1.58 7.31 -7.27
N ILE A 15 -2.22 8.06 -6.39
CA ILE A 15 -1.60 9.27 -5.81
C ILE A 15 -0.34 8.89 -5.03
N LEU A 16 -0.42 7.87 -4.18
CA LEU A 16 0.73 7.41 -3.40
C LEU A 16 1.87 6.91 -4.29
N GLU A 17 1.54 6.15 -5.33
CA GLU A 17 2.55 5.66 -6.27
C GLU A 17 3.26 6.80 -6.99
N MET A 18 2.50 7.80 -7.43
CA MET A 18 3.05 8.98 -8.09
C MET A 18 3.97 9.77 -7.13
N LEU A 19 3.52 9.98 -5.89
CA LEU A 19 4.32 10.67 -4.88
C LEU A 19 5.62 9.92 -4.58
N SER A 20 5.55 8.59 -4.51
CA SER A 20 6.75 7.79 -4.23
C SER A 20 7.77 7.90 -5.35
N LYS A 21 7.33 8.01 -6.60
CA LYS A 21 8.22 8.15 -7.76
C LYS A 21 8.81 9.56 -7.88
N LYS A 22 8.02 10.57 -7.58
CA LYS A 22 8.45 11.99 -7.71
C LYS A 22 9.14 12.53 -6.46
N GLY A 23 8.95 11.88 -5.32
CA GLY A 23 9.46 12.32 -4.03
C GLY A 23 8.51 13.27 -3.33
N GLN A 24 8.15 14.37 -3.94
CA GLN A 24 7.16 15.31 -3.41
C GLN A 24 6.48 16.05 -4.56
N LEU A 25 5.24 16.47 -4.33
CA LEU A 25 4.46 17.25 -5.31
C LEU A 25 3.60 18.27 -4.57
N SER A 26 3.38 19.41 -5.21
CA SER A 26 2.39 20.37 -4.70
C SER A 26 0.98 19.88 -4.97
N ALA A 27 0.00 20.40 -4.22
CA ALA A 27 -1.40 20.09 -4.46
C ALA A 27 -1.79 20.38 -5.92
N THR A 28 -1.35 21.52 -6.45
CA THR A 28 -1.63 21.91 -7.85
C THR A 28 -1.10 20.87 -8.83
N ASP A 29 0.14 20.40 -8.63
CA ASP A 29 0.73 19.37 -9.49
C ASP A 29 -0.08 18.07 -9.44
N ILE A 30 -0.58 17.72 -8.27
CA ILE A 30 -1.40 16.52 -8.12
C ILE A 30 -2.72 16.69 -8.87
N TYR A 31 -3.41 17.83 -8.71
CA TYR A 31 -4.65 18.11 -9.43
C TYR A 31 -4.48 17.99 -10.96
N ASP A 32 -3.37 18.50 -11.47
CA ASP A 32 -3.11 18.51 -12.91
C ASP A 32 -2.88 17.13 -13.51
N LYS A 33 -2.51 16.14 -12.69
CA LYS A 33 -2.17 14.80 -13.15
C LYS A 33 -3.35 13.82 -13.15
N PHE A 34 -4.49 14.23 -12.63
CA PHE A 34 -5.67 13.36 -12.55
C PHE A 34 -6.84 14.00 -13.28
N SER A 35 -7.64 13.15 -13.93
CA SER A 35 -8.85 13.59 -14.65
C SER A 35 -10.02 13.89 -13.72
N ALA A 36 -9.96 13.46 -12.47
CA ALA A 36 -11.00 13.73 -11.49
C ALA A 36 -11.06 15.22 -11.13
N SER A 37 -12.21 15.66 -10.61
CA SER A 37 -12.39 17.07 -10.21
C SER A 37 -11.48 17.46 -9.05
N HIS A 38 -11.18 18.76 -8.92
CA HIS A 38 -10.40 19.27 -7.78
C HIS A 38 -11.02 18.87 -6.43
N PRO A 39 -12.35 19.02 -6.22
CA PRO A 39 -12.95 18.56 -4.96
C PRO A 39 -12.76 17.07 -4.68
N ALA A 40 -12.82 16.23 -5.71
CA ALA A 40 -12.61 14.79 -5.55
C ALA A 40 -11.17 14.50 -5.13
N ILE A 41 -10.19 15.08 -5.80
CA ILE A 41 -8.77 14.90 -5.45
C ILE A 41 -8.49 15.48 -4.06
N SER A 42 -9.03 16.63 -3.74
CA SER A 42 -8.89 17.24 -2.42
C SER A 42 -9.40 16.30 -1.31
N GLN A 43 -10.53 15.63 -1.56
CA GLN A 43 -11.08 14.67 -0.60
C GLN A 43 -10.17 13.45 -0.45
N HIS A 44 -9.61 12.93 -1.55
CA HIS A 44 -8.66 11.83 -1.50
C HIS A 44 -7.40 12.21 -0.71
N LEU A 45 -6.88 13.41 -0.93
CA LEU A 45 -5.71 13.90 -0.20
C LEU A 45 -6.00 14.05 1.29
N LYS A 46 -7.20 14.51 1.64
CA LYS A 46 -7.63 14.61 3.04
C LYS A 46 -7.66 13.24 3.71
N VAL A 47 -8.22 12.23 3.04
CA VAL A 47 -8.27 10.85 3.55
C VAL A 47 -6.85 10.31 3.77
N LEU A 48 -5.97 10.48 2.79
CA LEU A 48 -4.58 10.04 2.89
C LEU A 48 -3.84 10.71 4.04
N ARG A 49 -4.08 12.01 4.25
CA ARG A 49 -3.47 12.76 5.35
C ARG A 49 -4.00 12.29 6.70
N GLU A 50 -5.30 12.12 6.84
CA GLU A 50 -5.92 11.66 8.08
C GLU A 50 -5.49 10.24 8.45
N ALA A 51 -5.21 9.40 7.45
CA ALA A 51 -4.68 8.05 7.65
C ALA A 51 -3.16 8.03 7.87
N ASN A 52 -2.51 9.19 7.89
CA ASN A 52 -1.06 9.34 8.06
C ASN A 52 -0.23 8.67 6.95
N LEU A 53 -0.81 8.46 5.78
CA LEU A 53 -0.09 7.89 4.64
C LEU A 53 0.71 8.93 3.89
N VAL A 54 0.34 10.20 4.01
CA VAL A 54 1.09 11.32 3.44
C VAL A 54 1.37 12.36 4.52
N GLN A 55 2.46 13.08 4.32
CA GLN A 55 2.84 14.25 5.11
C GLN A 55 2.65 15.49 4.23
N VAL A 56 2.21 16.57 4.85
CA VAL A 56 1.95 17.84 4.17
C VAL A 56 2.80 18.92 4.82
N GLU A 57 3.53 19.66 4.00
CA GLU A 57 4.29 20.80 4.47
C GLU A 57 3.85 22.03 3.67
N LYS A 58 3.61 23.14 4.36
CA LYS A 58 3.27 24.39 3.70
C LYS A 58 4.56 25.15 3.40
N LYS A 59 4.85 25.36 2.12
CA LYS A 59 5.99 26.14 1.65
C LYS A 59 5.46 27.32 0.85
N ALA A 60 5.71 28.54 1.34
CA ALA A 60 5.16 29.76 0.78
C ALA A 60 3.62 29.62 0.71
N GLN A 61 3.03 29.67 -0.49
CA GLN A 61 1.59 29.57 -0.68
C GLN A 61 1.14 28.16 -1.10
N GLN A 62 2.08 27.21 -1.15
CA GLN A 62 1.81 25.87 -1.64
C GLN A 62 1.80 24.85 -0.52
N ARG A 63 0.96 23.82 -0.67
CA ARG A 63 0.99 22.63 0.15
C ARG A 63 1.76 21.56 -0.60
N ILE A 64 2.82 21.06 0.02
CA ILE A 64 3.70 20.03 -0.58
C ILE A 64 3.41 18.71 0.10
N TYR A 65 3.06 17.70 -0.68
CA TYR A 65 2.72 16.36 -0.23
C TYR A 65 3.88 15.40 -0.48
N GLN A 66 4.11 14.51 0.44
CA GLN A 66 5.05 13.40 0.28
C GLN A 66 4.53 12.18 1.04
N VAL A 67 4.94 11.00 0.60
CA VAL A 67 4.56 9.75 1.28
C VAL A 67 5.22 9.72 2.65
N ASN A 68 4.50 9.26 3.66
CA ASN A 68 5.03 9.07 5.00
C ASN A 68 5.81 7.74 5.06
N PRO A 69 7.15 7.77 5.15
CA PRO A 69 7.95 6.54 5.15
C PRO A 69 7.65 5.60 6.31
N GLU A 70 7.34 6.17 7.47
CA GLU A 70 7.00 5.37 8.66
C GLU A 70 5.74 4.54 8.44
N ALA A 71 4.72 5.11 7.82
CA ALA A 71 3.49 4.40 7.50
C ALA A 71 3.75 3.27 6.51
N MET A 72 4.58 3.52 5.50
CA MET A 72 4.97 2.49 4.52
C MET A 72 5.75 1.36 5.19
N HIS A 73 6.64 1.70 6.11
CA HIS A 73 7.40 0.69 6.86
C HIS A 73 6.48 -0.20 7.70
N LYS A 74 5.50 0.37 8.37
CA LYS A 74 4.51 -0.40 9.14
C LYS A 74 3.72 -1.36 8.27
N LEU A 75 3.33 -0.92 7.07
CA LEU A 75 2.65 -1.77 6.09
C LEU A 75 3.55 -2.91 5.63
N GLU A 76 4.81 -2.62 5.36
CA GLU A 76 5.81 -3.64 4.97
C GLU A 76 5.96 -4.70 6.05
N VAL A 77 6.12 -4.28 7.31
CA VAL A 77 6.24 -5.21 8.45
C VAL A 77 5.03 -6.12 8.53
N TRP A 78 3.83 -5.54 8.43
CA TRP A 78 2.60 -6.32 8.47
C TRP A 78 2.52 -7.32 7.30
N ALA A 79 2.81 -6.86 6.08
CA ALA A 79 2.75 -7.71 4.90
C ALA A 79 3.76 -8.86 4.96
N LYS A 80 4.99 -8.58 5.41
CA LYS A 80 6.02 -9.60 5.61
C LYS A 80 5.58 -10.65 6.63
N LYS A 81 4.99 -10.20 7.73
CA LYS A 81 4.48 -11.10 8.76
C LYS A 81 3.41 -12.05 8.20
N MET A 82 2.48 -11.51 7.42
CA MET A 82 1.45 -12.31 6.77
C MET A 82 2.05 -13.31 5.77
N ALA A 83 2.99 -12.85 4.96
CA ALA A 83 3.68 -13.70 3.98
C ALA A 83 4.43 -14.84 4.66
N GLN A 84 5.13 -14.56 5.76
CA GLN A 84 5.87 -15.58 6.53
C GLN A 84 4.94 -16.65 7.08
N VAL A 85 3.80 -16.27 7.63
CA VAL A 85 2.80 -17.22 8.15
C VAL A 85 2.29 -18.11 7.02
N LEU A 86 1.98 -17.53 5.86
CA LEU A 86 1.52 -18.28 4.69
C LEU A 86 2.61 -19.22 4.15
N ASP A 87 3.85 -18.75 4.09
CA ASP A 87 4.98 -19.56 3.62
C ASP A 87 5.19 -20.79 4.50
N VAL A 88 5.11 -20.64 5.81
CA VAL A 88 5.19 -21.76 6.76
C VAL A 88 4.07 -22.76 6.52
N ARG A 89 2.84 -22.28 6.30
CA ARG A 89 1.69 -23.16 6.01
C ARG A 89 1.84 -23.89 4.69
N PHE A 90 2.33 -23.22 3.65
CA PHE A 90 2.57 -23.85 2.35
C PHE A 90 3.67 -24.91 2.43
N GLU A 91 4.76 -24.64 3.16
CA GLU A 91 5.81 -25.62 3.39
C GLU A 91 5.29 -26.85 4.11
N ALA A 92 4.47 -26.67 5.14
CA ALA A 92 3.87 -27.78 5.89
C ALA A 92 2.96 -28.60 4.96
N LEU A 93 2.16 -27.95 4.12
CA LEU A 93 1.28 -28.63 3.17
C LEU A 93 2.10 -29.40 2.14
N ASP A 94 3.16 -28.81 1.58
CA ASP A 94 4.04 -29.47 0.63
C ASP A 94 4.65 -30.75 1.23
N LYS A 95 5.07 -30.70 2.48
CA LYS A 95 5.59 -31.88 3.19
C LYS A 95 4.56 -32.98 3.31
N VAL A 96 3.34 -32.62 3.66
CA VAL A 96 2.23 -33.59 3.75
C VAL A 96 1.96 -34.22 2.39
N LEU A 97 1.91 -33.43 1.34
CA LEU A 97 1.71 -33.93 -0.01
C LEU A 97 2.82 -34.86 -0.46
N GLU A 98 4.07 -34.56 -0.13
CA GLU A 98 5.23 -35.43 -0.46
C GLU A 98 5.09 -36.78 0.24
N VAL A 99 4.72 -36.79 1.52
CA VAL A 99 4.53 -38.04 2.29
C VAL A 99 3.41 -38.88 1.65
N GLU A 100 2.29 -38.28 1.28
CA GLU A 100 1.20 -38.98 0.62
C GLU A 100 1.60 -39.55 -0.74
N LYS A 101 2.37 -38.80 -1.52
CA LYS A 101 2.90 -39.27 -2.80
C LYS A 101 3.82 -40.47 -2.63
N ARG A 102 4.68 -40.47 -1.61
CA ARG A 102 5.56 -41.60 -1.28
C ARG A 102 4.76 -42.85 -0.90
N LYS A 103 3.70 -42.69 -0.12
CA LYS A 103 2.81 -43.78 0.25
C LYS A 103 2.16 -44.40 -0.99
N ILE A 104 1.66 -43.58 -1.90
CA ILE A 104 1.06 -44.06 -3.13
C ILE A 104 2.06 -44.84 -3.97
N LYS A 105 3.29 -44.32 -4.12
CA LYS A 105 4.36 -45.00 -4.88
C LYS A 105 4.76 -46.35 -4.29
N LYS A 106 4.72 -46.50 -2.96
CA LYS A 106 5.04 -47.74 -2.29
C LYS A 106 4.01 -48.82 -2.50
N HIS A 107 2.76 -48.44 -2.75
CA HIS A 107 1.66 -49.37 -2.93
C HIS A 107 1.27 -49.57 -4.41
N GLY A 108 1.89 -48.84 -5.27
CA GLY A 108 1.71 -48.95 -6.71
C GLY A 108 2.95 -49.56 -7.36
#